data_aebcedf4723b6e2594ee156f3ac07f85
#
_entry.id   aebcedf4723b6e2594ee156f3ac07f85
#
_cell.length_a   1.000
_cell.length_b   1.000
_cell.length_c   1.000
_cell.angle_alpha   90.00
_cell.angle_beta   90.00
_cell.angle_gamma   90.00
#
_symmetry.space_group_name_H-M   'P 1'
#
loop_
_entity.id
_entity.type
_entity.pdbx_description
1 polymer ?
#
loop_
_entity_poly.entity_id
_entity_poly.type
_entity_poly.pdbx_seq_one_letter_code
_entity_poly.pdbx_strand_id
1 'polypeptide(L)'
;MLEGVEKETLEKWAKECNEKYHKLFIQTLQKPMLGEIGTNAQMVKELKDLNMSYIDEMSDYTDDFVSDLDGGFIELFEKAEEDGINVIQEARECLHSLKAVDEMLNAKHWVNEDGHICDEEGNRLSEDREHRVFEVIKGGKQDD
;
A
#
# COMPACT_ATOMS: atom_id res chain seq x y z
N MET A 1 -4.50 -33.42 -1.89
CA MET A 1 -5.70 -33.16 -1.07
C MET A 1 -5.74 -34.16 0.08
N LEU A 2 -6.15 -33.70 1.25
CA LEU A 2 -6.22 -34.55 2.42
C LEU A 2 -7.26 -35.67 2.24
N GLU A 3 -6.91 -36.89 2.68
CA GLU A 3 -7.80 -38.01 2.58
C GLU A 3 -8.65 -38.16 3.84
N GLY A 4 -9.84 -38.77 3.71
CA GLY A 4 -10.72 -39.03 4.84
C GLY A 4 -11.45 -37.80 5.38
N VAL A 5 -11.38 -36.67 4.71
CA VAL A 5 -12.05 -35.45 5.13
C VAL A 5 -13.22 -35.20 4.16
N GLU A 6 -14.35 -34.80 4.69
CA GLU A 6 -15.52 -34.49 3.88
C GLU A 6 -15.27 -33.31 2.94
N LYS A 7 -15.87 -33.37 1.74
CA LYS A 7 -15.71 -32.35 0.74
C LYS A 7 -16.10 -30.96 1.24
N GLU A 8 -17.20 -30.86 1.99
CA GLU A 8 -17.65 -29.58 2.54
C GLU A 8 -16.66 -28.98 3.53
N THR A 9 -16.00 -29.83 4.32
CA THR A 9 -14.97 -29.41 5.25
C THR A 9 -13.75 -28.91 4.53
N LEU A 10 -13.34 -29.62 3.47
CA LEU A 10 -12.21 -29.19 2.63
C LEU A 10 -12.48 -27.83 1.96
N GLU A 11 -13.70 -27.64 1.45
CA GLU A 11 -14.10 -26.38 0.84
C GLU A 11 -14.05 -25.23 1.86
N LYS A 12 -14.49 -25.49 3.08
CA LYS A 12 -14.44 -24.50 4.16
C LYS A 12 -13.00 -24.12 4.48
N TRP A 13 -12.12 -25.12 4.63
CA TRP A 13 -10.71 -24.89 4.94
C TRP A 13 -9.99 -24.17 3.80
N ALA A 14 -10.32 -24.50 2.55
CA ALA A 14 -9.77 -23.82 1.38
C ALA A 14 -10.14 -22.35 1.39
N LYS A 15 -11.39 -22.03 1.71
CA LYS A 15 -11.87 -20.65 1.81
C LYS A 15 -11.13 -19.88 2.91
N GLU A 16 -10.99 -20.50 4.09
CA GLU A 16 -10.29 -19.89 5.21
C GLU A 16 -8.81 -19.65 4.87
N CYS A 17 -8.18 -20.61 4.19
CA CYS A 17 -6.81 -20.49 3.72
C CYS A 17 -6.65 -19.30 2.75
N ASN A 18 -7.56 -19.22 1.78
CA ASN A 18 -7.54 -18.14 0.81
C ASN A 18 -7.67 -16.77 1.49
N GLU A 19 -8.59 -16.63 2.43
CA GLU A 19 -8.79 -15.38 3.17
C GLU A 19 -7.56 -15.02 3.99
N LYS A 20 -6.95 -16.01 4.65
CA LYS A 20 -5.75 -15.82 5.45
C LYS A 20 -4.59 -15.28 4.60
N TYR A 21 -4.34 -15.91 3.48
CA TYR A 21 -3.22 -15.52 2.62
C TYR A 21 -3.46 -14.21 1.88
N HIS A 22 -4.70 -13.86 1.58
CA HIS A 22 -5.02 -12.55 1.04
C HIS A 22 -4.69 -11.44 2.04
N LYS A 23 -4.97 -11.66 3.33
CA LYS A 23 -4.60 -10.71 4.37
C LYS A 23 -3.08 -10.57 4.48
N LEU A 24 -2.36 -11.69 4.42
CA LEU A 24 -0.90 -11.69 4.47
C LEU A 24 -0.32 -10.98 3.26
N PHE A 25 -0.92 -11.15 2.09
CA PHE A 25 -0.50 -10.46 0.87
C PHE A 25 -0.63 -8.94 1.02
N ILE A 26 -1.78 -8.48 1.51
CA ILE A 26 -2.01 -7.05 1.75
C ILE A 26 -1.02 -6.50 2.77
N GLN A 27 -0.76 -7.25 3.85
CA GLN A 27 0.23 -6.86 4.86
C GLN A 27 1.64 -6.76 4.26
N THR A 28 1.98 -7.69 3.37
CA THR A 28 3.27 -7.69 2.68
C THR A 28 3.41 -6.44 1.81
N LEU A 29 2.35 -6.06 1.10
CA LEU A 29 2.36 -4.85 0.28
C LEU A 29 2.48 -3.57 1.13
N GLN A 30 2.14 -3.62 2.40
CA GLN A 30 2.26 -2.50 3.32
C GLN A 30 3.66 -2.38 3.95
N LYS A 31 4.45 -3.44 3.93
CA LYS A 31 5.80 -3.46 4.53
C LYS A 31 6.72 -2.34 4.06
N PRO A 32 6.72 -1.94 2.78
CA PRO A 32 7.52 -0.81 2.36
C PRO A 32 7.18 0.49 3.11
N MET A 33 5.91 0.70 3.39
CA MET A 33 5.45 1.89 4.08
C MET A 33 5.82 1.90 5.56
N LEU A 34 6.02 0.71 6.14
CA LEU A 34 6.45 0.53 7.52
C LEU A 34 7.98 0.53 7.65
N GLY A 35 8.70 0.66 6.55
CA GLY A 35 10.15 0.62 6.56
C GLY A 35 10.77 -0.77 6.67
N GLU A 36 9.96 -1.82 6.55
CA GLU A 36 10.42 -3.20 6.68
C GLU A 36 11.02 -3.77 5.39
N ILE A 37 10.66 -3.20 4.25
CA ILE A 37 11.20 -3.55 2.94
C ILE A 37 11.69 -2.28 2.27
N GLY A 38 12.93 -2.30 1.76
CA GLY A 38 13.54 -1.15 1.13
C GLY A 38 13.92 -1.33 -0.34
N THR A 39 13.90 -2.56 -0.85
CA THR A 39 14.30 -2.84 -2.23
C THR A 39 13.30 -3.72 -2.96
N ASN A 40 13.32 -3.64 -4.30
CA ASN A 40 12.50 -4.50 -5.14
C ASN A 40 12.80 -5.99 -4.90
N ALA A 41 14.08 -6.32 -4.76
CA ALA A 41 14.51 -7.70 -4.53
C ALA A 41 13.95 -8.28 -3.23
N GLN A 42 13.89 -7.49 -2.17
CA GLN A 42 13.29 -7.91 -0.91
C GLN A 42 11.78 -8.16 -1.07
N MET A 43 11.09 -7.29 -1.80
CA MET A 43 9.66 -7.46 -2.07
C MET A 43 9.39 -8.73 -2.89
N VAL A 44 10.18 -8.97 -3.93
CA VAL A 44 10.06 -10.16 -4.77
C VAL A 44 10.23 -11.42 -3.93
N LYS A 45 11.23 -11.45 -3.05
CA LYS A 45 11.47 -12.61 -2.19
C LYS A 45 10.29 -12.87 -1.26
N GLU A 46 9.78 -11.83 -0.62
CA GLU A 46 8.63 -11.94 0.29
C GLU A 46 7.39 -12.46 -0.45
N LEU A 47 7.13 -11.95 -1.63
CA LEU A 47 5.97 -12.36 -2.43
C LEU A 47 6.12 -13.80 -2.93
N LYS A 48 7.32 -14.20 -3.35
CA LYS A 48 7.57 -15.58 -3.79
C LYS A 48 7.40 -16.57 -2.65
N ASP A 49 7.94 -16.25 -1.47
CA ASP A 49 7.81 -17.09 -0.29
C ASP A 49 6.34 -17.24 0.12
N LEU A 50 5.59 -16.16 0.06
CA LEU A 50 4.17 -16.15 0.38
C LEU A 50 3.36 -16.99 -0.61
N ASN A 51 3.64 -16.86 -1.92
CA ASN A 51 2.98 -17.65 -2.95
C ASN A 51 3.25 -19.15 -2.76
N MET A 52 4.48 -19.52 -2.47
CA MET A 52 4.83 -20.92 -2.24
C MET A 52 4.07 -21.50 -1.05
N SER A 53 4.02 -20.78 0.04
CA SER A 53 3.29 -21.21 1.24
C SER A 53 1.80 -21.35 0.96
N TYR A 54 1.23 -20.43 0.22
CA TYR A 54 -0.18 -20.45 -0.16
C TYR A 54 -0.52 -21.67 -1.01
N ILE A 55 0.28 -21.91 -2.05
CA ILE A 55 0.06 -23.04 -2.97
C ILE A 55 0.22 -24.37 -2.23
N ASP A 56 1.24 -24.49 -1.38
CA ASP A 56 1.47 -25.68 -0.59
C ASP A 56 0.29 -25.99 0.35
N GLU A 57 -0.20 -24.98 1.06
CA GLU A 57 -1.32 -25.18 1.97
C GLU A 57 -2.62 -25.47 1.22
N MET A 58 -2.90 -24.72 0.15
CA MET A 58 -4.12 -24.94 -0.64
C MET A 58 -4.14 -26.33 -1.29
N SER A 59 -3.00 -26.89 -1.63
CA SER A 59 -2.94 -28.23 -2.22
C SER A 59 -3.45 -29.32 -1.27
N ASP A 60 -3.48 -29.05 0.02
CA ASP A 60 -4.05 -29.98 1.01
C ASP A 60 -5.58 -29.99 0.94
N TYR A 61 -6.19 -28.95 0.39
CA TYR A 61 -7.65 -28.78 0.41
C TYR A 61 -8.31 -28.92 -0.96
N THR A 62 -7.57 -28.84 -2.02
CA THR A 62 -8.12 -28.93 -3.39
C THR A 62 -7.11 -29.58 -4.34
N ASP A 63 -7.63 -30.28 -5.35
CA ASP A 63 -6.83 -30.81 -6.44
C ASP A 63 -6.86 -29.86 -7.65
N ASP A 64 -7.63 -28.78 -7.58
CA ASP A 64 -7.73 -27.82 -8.64
C ASP A 64 -6.47 -26.96 -8.73
N PHE A 65 -6.24 -26.36 -9.88
CA PHE A 65 -5.13 -25.45 -10.08
C PHE A 65 -5.27 -24.22 -9.16
N VAL A 66 -4.19 -23.87 -8.47
CA VAL A 66 -4.16 -22.73 -7.57
C VAL A 66 -3.30 -21.63 -8.19
N SER A 67 -3.92 -20.48 -8.43
CA SER A 67 -3.22 -19.32 -8.99
C SER A 67 -2.40 -18.59 -7.93
N ASP A 68 -1.32 -17.94 -8.36
CA ASP A 68 -0.51 -17.12 -7.47
C ASP A 68 -1.33 -15.97 -6.88
N LEU A 69 -0.95 -15.54 -5.69
CA LEU A 69 -1.61 -14.42 -5.02
C LEU A 69 -1.20 -13.06 -5.53
N ASP A 70 -0.03 -12.96 -6.11
CA ASP A 70 0.61 -11.68 -6.37
C ASP A 70 0.00 -10.82 -7.48
N GLY A 71 -0.86 -11.41 -8.33
CA GLY A 71 -1.54 -10.63 -9.37
C GLY A 71 -0.62 -9.93 -10.36
N GLY A 72 0.57 -10.47 -10.58
CA GLY A 72 1.56 -9.85 -11.48
C GLY A 72 2.52 -8.88 -10.80
N PHE A 73 2.43 -8.69 -9.49
CA PHE A 73 3.33 -7.79 -8.76
C PHE A 73 4.79 -8.24 -8.80
N ILE A 74 5.04 -9.56 -8.74
CA ILE A 74 6.40 -10.07 -8.81
C ILE A 74 7.05 -9.66 -10.12
N GLU A 75 6.36 -9.83 -11.24
CA GLU A 75 6.86 -9.44 -12.56
C GLU A 75 7.10 -7.93 -12.66
N LEU A 76 6.20 -7.15 -12.06
CA LEU A 76 6.33 -5.70 -12.04
C LEU A 76 7.60 -5.27 -11.31
N PHE A 77 7.88 -5.85 -10.14
CA PHE A 77 9.07 -5.52 -9.37
C PHE A 77 10.36 -6.01 -10.05
N GLU A 78 10.32 -7.18 -10.67
CA GLU A 78 11.46 -7.71 -11.41
C GLU A 78 11.80 -6.84 -12.61
N LYS A 79 10.80 -6.38 -13.34
CA LYS A 79 10.99 -5.51 -14.48
C LYS A 79 11.53 -4.14 -14.06
N ALA A 80 11.01 -3.60 -12.98
CA ALA A 80 11.49 -2.34 -12.44
C ALA A 80 12.97 -2.44 -12.03
N GLU A 81 13.37 -3.58 -11.47
CA GLU A 81 14.76 -3.81 -11.11
C GLU A 81 15.65 -3.82 -12.35
N GLU A 82 15.22 -4.44 -13.43
CA GLU A 82 15.95 -4.43 -14.70
C GLU A 82 16.10 -3.02 -15.26
N ASP A 83 15.09 -2.19 -15.07
CA ASP A 83 15.05 -0.81 -15.56
C ASP A 83 15.76 0.17 -14.61
N GLY A 84 16.29 -0.32 -13.50
CA GLY A 84 16.98 0.52 -12.52
C GLY A 84 16.07 1.40 -11.67
N ILE A 85 14.79 1.04 -11.56
CA ILE A 85 13.80 1.81 -10.81
C ILE A 85 13.54 1.16 -9.46
N ASN A 86 13.68 1.92 -8.37
CA ASN A 86 13.29 1.45 -7.05
C ASN A 86 11.82 1.81 -6.79
N VAL A 87 10.92 0.86 -7.09
CA VAL A 87 9.47 1.05 -6.93
C VAL A 87 9.10 1.32 -5.48
N ILE A 88 9.81 0.72 -4.54
CA ILE A 88 9.55 0.89 -3.10
C ILE A 88 9.72 2.35 -2.70
N GLN A 89 10.81 2.97 -3.12
CA GLN A 89 11.09 4.36 -2.82
C GLN A 89 10.09 5.28 -3.49
N GLU A 90 9.78 5.04 -4.76
CA GLU A 90 8.81 5.83 -5.50
C GLU A 90 7.41 5.75 -4.88
N ALA A 91 7.02 4.56 -4.43
CA ALA A 91 5.73 4.37 -3.76
C ALA A 91 5.66 5.14 -2.45
N ARG A 92 6.75 5.18 -1.68
CA ARG A 92 6.83 5.95 -0.45
C ARG A 92 6.68 7.44 -0.71
N GLU A 93 7.37 7.95 -1.72
CA GLU A 93 7.29 9.36 -2.10
C GLU A 93 5.88 9.73 -2.54
N CYS A 94 5.24 8.87 -3.33
CA CYS A 94 3.87 9.06 -3.77
C CYS A 94 2.90 9.06 -2.58
N LEU A 95 3.07 8.15 -1.64
CA LEU A 95 2.22 8.07 -0.46
C LEU A 95 2.35 9.32 0.40
N HIS A 96 3.57 9.83 0.58
CA HIS A 96 3.79 11.06 1.33
C HIS A 96 3.08 12.25 0.67
N SER A 97 3.13 12.33 -0.65
CA SER A 97 2.43 13.37 -1.39
C SER A 97 0.91 13.27 -1.24
N LEU A 98 0.37 12.07 -1.37
CA LEU A 98 -1.06 11.83 -1.20
C LEU A 98 -1.53 12.14 0.21
N LYS A 99 -0.73 11.80 1.20
CA LYS A 99 -1.03 12.07 2.60
C LYS A 99 -1.05 13.57 2.86
N ALA A 100 -0.11 14.31 2.31
CA ALA A 100 -0.07 15.75 2.44
C ALA A 100 -1.31 16.40 1.81
N VAL A 101 -1.73 15.93 0.64
CA VAL A 101 -2.96 16.41 -0.01
C VAL A 101 -4.18 16.11 0.86
N ASP A 102 -4.27 14.90 1.40
CA ASP A 102 -5.37 14.50 2.24
C ASP A 102 -5.46 15.36 3.51
N GLU A 103 -4.34 15.61 4.16
CA GLU A 103 -4.26 16.48 5.32
C GLU A 103 -4.74 17.90 4.98
N MET A 104 -4.35 18.39 3.82
CA MET A 104 -4.76 19.70 3.36
C MET A 104 -6.27 19.78 3.14
N LEU A 105 -6.86 18.77 2.50
CA LEU A 105 -8.29 18.72 2.22
C LEU A 105 -9.12 18.56 3.50
N ASN A 106 -8.62 17.84 4.48
CA ASN A 106 -9.35 17.55 5.71
C ASN A 106 -9.17 18.59 6.82
N ALA A 107 -8.14 19.39 6.72
CA ALA A 107 -7.82 20.36 7.76
C ALA A 107 -8.70 21.62 7.77
N LYS A 108 -9.54 21.79 6.78
CA LYS A 108 -10.38 22.98 6.60
C LYS A 108 -9.58 24.28 6.58
N HIS A 109 -8.36 24.21 6.05
CA HIS A 109 -7.49 25.36 5.93
C HIS A 109 -7.05 25.50 4.48
N TRP A 110 -6.74 26.71 4.08
CA TRP A 110 -6.29 27.01 2.72
C TRP A 110 -5.05 27.87 2.73
N VAL A 111 -4.32 27.84 1.66
CA VAL A 111 -3.14 28.64 1.51
C VAL A 111 -3.49 29.85 0.64
N ASN A 112 -3.19 31.03 1.10
CA ASN A 112 -3.42 32.23 0.28
C ASN A 112 -2.25 32.47 -0.69
N GLU A 113 -2.33 33.55 -1.49
CA GLU A 113 -1.31 33.85 -2.47
C GLU A 113 0.06 34.12 -1.87
N ASP A 114 0.11 34.56 -0.62
CA ASP A 114 1.35 34.88 0.07
C ASP A 114 1.98 33.63 0.72
N GLY A 115 1.33 32.49 0.60
CA GLY A 115 1.82 31.25 1.20
C GLY A 115 1.43 31.04 2.66
N HIS A 116 0.45 31.81 3.16
CA HIS A 116 -0.02 31.67 4.54
C HIS A 116 -1.21 30.74 4.62
N ILE A 117 -1.31 30.03 5.75
CA ILE A 117 -2.45 29.18 6.03
C ILE A 117 -3.57 30.04 6.59
N CYS A 118 -4.76 29.89 6.02
CA CYS A 118 -5.94 30.63 6.42
C CYS A 118 -7.09 29.67 6.69
N ASP A 119 -8.05 30.08 7.53
CA ASP A 119 -9.25 29.29 7.79
C ASP A 119 -10.30 29.48 6.68
N GLU A 120 -11.47 28.90 6.85
CA GLU A 120 -12.55 29.00 5.87
C GLU A 120 -13.05 30.41 5.64
N GLU A 121 -12.88 31.27 6.63
CA GLU A 121 -13.33 32.66 6.57
C GLU A 121 -12.25 33.59 6.03
N GLY A 122 -11.07 33.06 5.74
CA GLY A 122 -9.96 33.85 5.23
C GLY A 122 -9.03 34.43 6.29
N ASN A 123 -9.25 34.08 7.57
CA ASN A 123 -8.40 34.58 8.63
C ASN A 123 -7.07 33.85 8.67
N ARG A 124 -6.00 34.61 8.75
CA ARG A 124 -4.67 34.03 8.80
C ARG A 124 -4.41 33.30 10.10
N LEU A 125 -3.86 32.10 10.02
CA LEU A 125 -3.47 31.31 11.16
C LEU A 125 -2.02 31.57 11.56
N SER A 126 -1.60 30.94 12.65
CA SER A 126 -0.25 31.10 13.18
C SER A 126 0.81 30.67 12.17
N GLU A 127 1.93 31.39 12.12
CA GLU A 127 3.05 31.09 11.22
C GLU A 127 3.64 29.71 11.46
N ASP A 128 3.60 29.21 12.68
CA ASP A 128 4.14 27.90 13.00
C ASP A 128 3.42 26.78 12.27
N ARG A 129 2.18 27.02 11.84
CA ARG A 129 1.42 26.04 11.09
C ARG A 129 1.69 26.10 9.61
N GLU A 130 2.13 27.23 9.11
CA GLU A 130 2.37 27.42 7.69
C GLU A 130 3.40 26.47 7.11
N HIS A 131 4.45 26.21 7.89
CA HIS A 131 5.55 25.39 7.41
C HIS A 131 5.23 23.90 7.31
N ARG A 132 4.12 23.46 7.83
CA ARG A 132 3.82 22.03 7.82
C ARG A 132 3.11 21.53 6.60
N VAL A 133 2.31 22.37 5.98
CA VAL A 133 1.38 21.90 4.98
C VAL A 133 1.70 22.43 3.61
N PHE A 134 2.17 23.77 3.60
CA PHE A 134 2.24 24.41 2.36
C PHE A 134 3.45 24.38 1.57
N GLU A 135 4.58 23.70 1.96
CA GLU A 135 5.74 23.46 1.12
C GLU A 135 5.41 22.46 0.02
N VAL A 136 4.35 21.68 0.22
CA VAL A 136 3.93 20.67 -0.73
C VAL A 136 2.88 21.21 -1.69
N ILE A 137 1.93 22.01 -1.20
CA ILE A 137 0.84 22.52 -2.02
C ILE A 137 0.74 24.01 -1.87
N LYS A 138 0.79 24.70 -2.99
CA LYS A 138 0.60 26.14 -3.02
C LYS A 138 -0.65 26.48 -3.79
N GLY A 139 -1.25 27.57 -3.44
CA GLY A 139 -2.49 28.01 -4.03
C GLY A 139 -3.59 27.90 -3.00
N GLY A 140 -4.78 27.74 -3.41
CA GLY A 140 -5.90 27.68 -2.52
C GLY A 140 -6.58 29.02 -2.40
N LYS A 141 -7.19 29.23 -1.25
CA LYS A 141 -8.05 30.36 -1.07
C LYS A 141 -7.27 31.62 -0.81
N GLN A 142 -7.63 32.66 -1.55
CA GLN A 142 -7.01 33.92 -1.34
C GLN A 142 -7.69 34.68 -0.21
N ASP A 143 -6.92 35.45 0.56
CA ASP A 143 -7.50 36.31 1.55
C ASP A 143 -6.53 37.23 2.15
N ASP A 144 -7.02 38.13 2.92
CA ASP A 144 -6.23 39.13 3.64
C ASP A 144 -4.79 39.16 3.40
#